data_f26ea346fca2829b8e945858d30b564b
#
_entry.id   f26ea346fca2829b8e945858d30b564b
#
_cell.length_a   1.000
_cell.length_b   1.000
_cell.length_c   1.000
_cell.angle_alpha   90.00
_cell.angle_beta   90.00
_cell.angle_gamma   90.00
#
_symmetry.space_group_name_H-M   'P 1'
#
loop_
_entity.id
_entity.type
_entity.pdbx_description
1 polymer ?
#
loop_
_entity_poly.entity_id
_entity_poly.type
_entity_poly.pdbx_seq_one_letter_code
_entity_poly.pdbx_strand_id
1 'polypeptide(L)'
;MVFVYKPVKKQPHRDKPQGRKVEVVKQGDRYVLLRNGEPYFIKGGAGYEHYGRLSKYGGNSIRVWHTDNAQQVLDSAQKYGLTVTLGLWMAREREGFNYYDKELVAQQTEHLKEIVLKYKDHPALLMWGVGNELYAESSNVKVWDAVNQVAQMIKEVDPDHPTTTTVMNVPEKEVSLIVKKCPALDVLSINAFGSMHNLPEDLARSDWKGPYIISEFGARGYWEAFYTWWMAPIEQTSSEKAEFARQRYEQSVLADLKHCLGSYVFMWGNKQEVTPTWFSLMSEQGEETALVSEMRRFWGDTVVINQPPYIAYLKLDNKFAFDQIYLRPEQNFEATVFAYDPEQDSLQLHWEVLPEAARQDGNADKQKKPAVVQQTLLKQDGNRQWLRTPAKEGPYRLYVYIRDGQNNLATANVPFYVTHNPLK
;
A
#
# COMPACT_ATOMS: atom_id res chain seq x y z
N MET A 1 -23.22 42.71 42.63
CA MET A 1 -24.00 42.31 41.44
C MET A 1 -23.70 40.86 41.15
N VAL A 2 -24.61 39.95 41.52
CA VAL A 2 -24.41 38.50 41.39
C VAL A 2 -25.03 38.08 40.05
N PHE A 3 -24.23 37.62 39.11
CA PHE A 3 -24.74 37.05 37.85
C PHE A 3 -25.25 35.63 38.09
N VAL A 4 -26.54 35.44 37.99
CA VAL A 4 -27.21 34.14 38.04
C VAL A 4 -27.17 33.51 36.63
N TYR A 5 -26.42 32.41 36.48
CA TYR A 5 -26.34 31.62 35.25
C TYR A 5 -27.67 30.84 35.10
N LYS A 6 -28.48 31.16 34.08
CA LYS A 6 -29.64 30.33 33.71
C LYS A 6 -29.19 29.19 32.81
N PRO A 7 -29.49 27.93 33.11
CA PRO A 7 -29.14 26.82 32.23
C PRO A 7 -29.97 26.90 30.96
N VAL A 8 -29.28 26.83 29.80
CA VAL A 8 -29.91 26.74 28.51
C VAL A 8 -30.60 25.37 28.40
N LYS A 9 -31.92 25.34 28.20
CA LYS A 9 -32.68 24.11 27.93
C LYS A 9 -32.13 23.45 26.66
N LYS A 10 -31.60 22.20 26.77
CA LYS A 10 -31.31 21.36 25.63
C LYS A 10 -32.59 21.19 24.81
N GLN A 11 -32.55 21.63 23.56
CA GLN A 11 -33.62 21.29 22.58
C GLN A 11 -33.66 19.76 22.40
N PRO A 12 -34.86 19.17 22.27
CA PRO A 12 -34.98 17.75 21.98
C PRO A 12 -34.30 17.45 20.64
N HIS A 13 -33.45 16.41 20.60
CA HIS A 13 -32.92 15.86 19.38
C HIS A 13 -34.12 15.53 18.47
N ARG A 14 -34.28 16.27 17.38
CA ARG A 14 -35.10 15.81 16.26
C ARG A 14 -34.35 14.59 15.70
N ASP A 15 -35.03 13.44 15.70
CA ASP A 15 -34.58 12.27 14.97
C ASP A 15 -34.35 12.71 13.50
N LYS A 16 -33.06 12.82 13.12
CA LYS A 16 -32.71 12.97 11.72
C LYS A 16 -33.23 11.70 11.01
N PRO A 17 -33.81 11.80 9.79
CA PRO A 17 -34.11 10.62 9.03
C PRO A 17 -32.86 9.76 9.00
N GLN A 18 -33.03 8.47 9.32
CA GLN A 18 -31.93 7.51 9.38
C GLN A 18 -31.39 7.35 7.95
N GLY A 19 -30.38 8.16 7.59
CA GLY A 19 -29.64 8.06 6.34
C GLY A 19 -28.86 6.74 6.29
N ARG A 20 -28.30 6.42 5.14
CA ARG A 20 -27.40 5.26 4.99
C ARG A 20 -26.25 5.36 5.99
N LYS A 21 -25.75 4.20 6.44
CA LYS A 21 -24.58 4.14 7.36
C LYS A 21 -23.35 4.82 6.75
N VAL A 22 -23.12 4.55 5.45
CA VAL A 22 -22.05 5.16 4.65
C VAL A 22 -22.62 5.54 3.29
N GLU A 23 -22.38 6.78 2.85
CA GLU A 23 -22.84 7.22 1.54
C GLU A 23 -21.86 8.19 0.90
N VAL A 24 -21.83 8.21 -0.43
CA VAL A 24 -21.11 9.22 -1.20
C VAL A 24 -22.11 10.22 -1.73
N VAL A 25 -21.92 11.49 -1.38
CA VAL A 25 -22.82 12.58 -1.79
C VAL A 25 -22.06 13.63 -2.58
N LYS A 26 -22.74 14.24 -3.55
CA LYS A 26 -22.21 15.40 -4.27
C LYS A 26 -22.69 16.67 -3.58
N GLN A 27 -21.76 17.49 -3.08
CA GLN A 27 -22.03 18.77 -2.44
C GLN A 27 -21.40 19.89 -3.28
N GLY A 28 -22.20 20.58 -4.08
CA GLY A 28 -21.70 21.55 -5.05
C GLY A 28 -20.85 20.88 -6.14
N ASP A 29 -19.59 21.26 -6.23
CA ASP A 29 -18.62 20.73 -7.20
C ASP A 29 -17.71 19.63 -6.64
N ARG A 30 -17.93 19.19 -5.39
CA ARG A 30 -17.12 18.17 -4.70
C ARG A 30 -17.93 16.95 -4.29
N TYR A 31 -17.27 15.81 -4.20
CA TYR A 31 -17.80 14.60 -3.59
C TYR A 31 -17.37 14.50 -2.12
N VAL A 32 -18.23 13.99 -1.29
CA VAL A 32 -17.98 13.78 0.15
C VAL A 32 -18.45 12.39 0.52
N LEU A 33 -17.57 11.63 1.15
CA LEU A 33 -17.96 10.40 1.84
C LEU A 33 -18.53 10.79 3.20
N LEU A 34 -19.75 10.33 3.51
CA LEU A 34 -20.37 10.51 4.81
C LEU A 34 -20.40 9.17 5.53
N ARG A 35 -20.08 9.18 6.82
CA ARG A 35 -20.28 8.05 7.72
C ARG A 35 -21.19 8.48 8.87
N ASN A 36 -22.32 7.82 9.02
CA ASN A 36 -23.37 8.20 9.97
C ASN A 36 -23.79 9.68 9.85
N GLY A 37 -23.80 10.18 8.61
CA GLY A 37 -24.14 11.57 8.30
C GLY A 37 -23.03 12.61 8.52
N GLU A 38 -21.84 12.21 8.97
CA GLU A 38 -20.70 13.10 9.18
C GLU A 38 -19.63 12.93 8.09
N PRO A 39 -18.98 14.01 7.63
CA PRO A 39 -17.92 13.92 6.66
C PRO A 39 -16.77 13.00 7.08
N TYR A 40 -16.35 12.13 6.21
CA TYR A 40 -15.33 11.13 6.46
C TYR A 40 -14.30 11.12 5.32
N PHE A 41 -13.08 11.56 5.60
CA PHE A 41 -11.96 11.48 4.66
C PHE A 41 -11.07 10.31 5.04
N ILE A 42 -10.81 9.40 4.10
CA ILE A 42 -10.06 8.18 4.37
C ILE A 42 -8.56 8.50 4.57
N LYS A 43 -8.06 8.18 5.75
CA LYS A 43 -6.66 8.20 6.16
C LYS A 43 -6.27 6.77 6.50
N GLY A 44 -5.92 5.99 5.48
CA GLY A 44 -5.90 4.55 5.59
C GLY A 44 -4.53 3.90 5.42
N GLY A 45 -4.42 2.68 5.97
CA GLY A 45 -3.38 1.72 5.67
C GLY A 45 -3.94 0.49 4.96
N ALA A 46 -3.26 0.03 3.90
CA ALA A 46 -3.59 -1.21 3.23
C ALA A 46 -2.76 -2.34 3.84
N GLY A 47 -3.39 -3.31 4.52
CA GLY A 47 -2.71 -4.38 5.23
C GLY A 47 -3.55 -5.04 6.31
N TYR A 48 -2.94 -5.94 7.07
CA TYR A 48 -3.62 -6.80 8.04
C TYR A 48 -3.11 -6.64 9.48
N GLU A 49 -2.21 -5.68 9.73
CA GLU A 49 -1.45 -5.58 10.98
C GLU A 49 -1.49 -4.18 11.58
N HIS A 50 -1.00 -4.04 12.79
CA HIS A 50 -0.72 -2.77 13.47
C HIS A 50 -1.91 -1.78 13.55
N TYR A 51 -3.16 -2.28 13.70
CA TYR A 51 -4.38 -1.46 13.78
C TYR A 51 -4.30 -0.37 14.87
N GLY A 52 -3.81 -0.74 16.05
CA GLY A 52 -3.65 0.21 17.16
C GLY A 52 -2.66 1.35 16.85
N ARG A 53 -1.60 1.08 16.10
CA ARG A 53 -0.67 2.11 15.64
C ARG A 53 -1.30 3.02 14.61
N LEU A 54 -2.00 2.46 13.63
CA LEU A 54 -2.71 3.23 12.62
C LEU A 54 -3.66 4.26 13.28
N SER A 55 -4.49 3.77 14.20
CA SER A 55 -5.42 4.63 14.96
C SER A 55 -4.68 5.69 15.78
N LYS A 56 -3.64 5.31 16.53
CA LYS A 56 -2.82 6.23 17.34
C LYS A 56 -2.20 7.34 16.50
N TYR A 57 -1.84 7.06 15.25
CA TYR A 57 -1.20 8.01 14.34
C TYR A 57 -2.18 8.85 13.51
N GLY A 58 -3.47 8.81 13.85
CA GLY A 58 -4.51 9.60 13.19
C GLY A 58 -5.10 8.97 11.93
N GLY A 59 -4.69 7.73 11.61
CA GLY A 59 -5.37 6.92 10.60
C GLY A 59 -6.74 6.46 11.08
N ASN A 60 -7.66 6.23 10.15
CA ASN A 60 -9.06 5.93 10.48
C ASN A 60 -9.63 4.73 9.72
N SER A 61 -8.88 4.15 8.79
CA SER A 61 -9.38 3.05 7.94
C SER A 61 -8.31 2.04 7.57
N ILE A 62 -8.70 0.78 7.44
CA ILE A 62 -7.90 -0.33 6.88
C ILE A 62 -8.52 -0.78 5.56
N ARG A 63 -7.66 -1.12 4.60
CA ARG A 63 -8.08 -1.83 3.39
C ARG A 63 -7.48 -3.23 3.37
N VAL A 64 -8.34 -4.22 3.06
CA VAL A 64 -7.94 -5.61 2.85
C VAL A 64 -8.53 -6.14 1.55
N TRP A 65 -7.86 -7.13 0.93
CA TRP A 65 -8.22 -7.63 -0.40
C TRP A 65 -9.13 -8.86 -0.36
N HIS A 66 -9.10 -9.60 0.74
CA HIS A 66 -9.75 -10.90 0.91
C HIS A 66 -10.63 -10.93 2.15
N THR A 67 -11.53 -11.89 2.16
CA THR A 67 -12.49 -12.13 3.26
C THR A 67 -12.14 -13.32 4.14
N ASP A 68 -11.01 -13.98 3.91
CA ASP A 68 -10.59 -15.20 4.64
C ASP A 68 -10.62 -15.02 6.17
N ASN A 69 -10.21 -13.85 6.65
CA ASN A 69 -10.22 -13.48 8.07
C ASN A 69 -11.11 -12.25 8.35
N ALA A 70 -12.16 -12.05 7.56
CA ALA A 70 -12.96 -10.82 7.60
C ALA A 70 -13.51 -10.51 8.99
N GLN A 71 -14.02 -11.50 9.73
CA GLN A 71 -14.51 -11.30 11.09
C GLN A 71 -13.43 -10.72 12.00
N GLN A 72 -12.23 -11.33 12.01
CA GLN A 72 -11.11 -10.88 12.85
C GLN A 72 -10.62 -9.48 12.44
N VAL A 73 -10.60 -9.20 11.13
CA VAL A 73 -10.22 -7.88 10.60
C VAL A 73 -11.19 -6.82 11.05
N LEU A 74 -12.49 -7.05 10.88
CA LEU A 74 -13.56 -6.13 11.24
C LEU A 74 -13.60 -5.88 12.76
N ASP A 75 -13.55 -6.93 13.58
CA ASP A 75 -13.52 -6.83 15.04
C ASP A 75 -12.29 -6.06 15.53
N SER A 76 -11.11 -6.35 14.93
CA SER A 76 -9.88 -5.65 15.26
C SER A 76 -9.95 -4.17 14.89
N ALA A 77 -10.47 -3.85 13.70
CA ALA A 77 -10.67 -2.48 13.27
C ALA A 77 -11.64 -1.73 14.22
N GLN A 78 -12.78 -2.34 14.56
CA GLN A 78 -13.75 -1.78 15.50
C GLN A 78 -13.12 -1.49 16.86
N LYS A 79 -12.33 -2.42 17.40
CA LYS A 79 -11.65 -2.28 18.69
C LYS A 79 -10.78 -1.02 18.75
N TYR A 80 -10.18 -0.62 17.64
CA TYR A 80 -9.33 0.57 17.56
C TYR A 80 -10.01 1.78 16.91
N GLY A 81 -11.33 1.74 16.71
CA GLY A 81 -12.10 2.85 16.12
C GLY A 81 -11.85 3.07 14.63
N LEU A 82 -11.31 2.07 13.94
CA LEU A 82 -11.05 2.09 12.50
C LEU A 82 -12.24 1.56 11.72
N THR A 83 -12.33 1.94 10.45
CA THR A 83 -13.22 1.32 9.47
C THR A 83 -12.45 0.38 8.55
N VAL A 84 -13.19 -0.38 7.74
CA VAL A 84 -12.62 -1.35 6.79
C VAL A 84 -13.23 -1.17 5.41
N THR A 85 -12.39 -0.95 4.39
CA THR A 85 -12.76 -1.27 3.01
C THR A 85 -12.46 -2.75 2.79
N LEU A 86 -13.51 -3.56 2.73
CA LEU A 86 -13.41 -5.01 2.68
C LEU A 86 -13.45 -5.49 1.23
N GLY A 87 -12.35 -6.09 0.78
CA GLY A 87 -12.24 -6.65 -0.57
C GLY A 87 -13.02 -7.95 -0.72
N LEU A 88 -13.90 -7.99 -1.71
CA LEU A 88 -14.54 -9.18 -2.24
C LEU A 88 -13.68 -9.70 -3.39
N TRP A 89 -12.91 -10.75 -3.13
CA TRP A 89 -12.04 -11.30 -4.14
C TRP A 89 -12.83 -11.91 -5.28
N MET A 90 -12.63 -11.39 -6.48
CA MET A 90 -13.11 -11.99 -7.72
C MET A 90 -11.96 -12.71 -8.41
N ALA A 91 -12.23 -13.91 -8.89
CA ALA A 91 -11.22 -14.72 -9.58
C ALA A 91 -10.75 -14.03 -10.88
N ARG A 92 -9.45 -14.09 -11.14
CA ARG A 92 -8.82 -13.40 -12.28
C ARG A 92 -8.74 -14.32 -13.50
N GLU A 93 -8.89 -13.75 -14.70
CA GLU A 93 -8.72 -14.49 -15.95
C GLU A 93 -7.32 -15.11 -16.07
N ARG A 94 -6.27 -14.38 -15.67
CA ARG A 94 -4.89 -14.88 -15.62
C ARG A 94 -4.69 -16.08 -14.67
N GLU A 95 -5.62 -16.31 -13.75
CA GLU A 95 -5.65 -17.45 -12.84
C GLU A 95 -6.54 -18.58 -13.36
N GLY A 96 -7.04 -18.47 -14.60
CA GLY A 96 -7.83 -19.47 -15.30
C GLY A 96 -9.36 -19.32 -15.18
N PHE A 97 -9.87 -18.22 -14.60
CA PHE A 97 -11.29 -17.99 -14.51
C PHE A 97 -11.88 -17.51 -15.85
N ASN A 98 -12.96 -18.15 -16.31
CA ASN A 98 -13.60 -17.82 -17.58
C ASN A 98 -14.87 -16.99 -17.39
N TYR A 99 -14.80 -15.69 -17.63
CA TYR A 99 -15.94 -14.77 -17.55
C TYR A 99 -16.99 -14.93 -18.67
N TYR A 100 -16.77 -15.75 -19.68
CA TYR A 100 -17.80 -16.15 -20.63
C TYR A 100 -18.68 -17.28 -20.09
N ASP A 101 -18.21 -18.01 -19.09
CA ASP A 101 -18.99 -19.06 -18.42
C ASP A 101 -19.97 -18.43 -17.42
N LYS A 102 -21.25 -18.39 -17.84
CA LYS A 102 -22.30 -17.75 -17.04
C LYS A 102 -22.59 -18.48 -15.73
N GLU A 103 -22.39 -19.79 -15.70
CA GLU A 103 -22.61 -20.59 -14.50
C GLU A 103 -21.52 -20.32 -13.45
N LEU A 104 -20.27 -20.31 -13.84
CA LEU A 104 -19.16 -19.93 -12.95
C LEU A 104 -19.33 -18.50 -12.41
N VAL A 105 -19.72 -17.54 -13.25
CA VAL A 105 -19.99 -16.17 -12.83
C VAL A 105 -21.15 -16.09 -11.83
N ALA A 106 -22.23 -16.86 -12.07
CA ALA A 106 -23.37 -16.91 -11.16
C ALA A 106 -22.99 -17.52 -9.80
N GLN A 107 -22.22 -18.60 -9.79
CA GLN A 107 -21.71 -19.25 -8.57
C GLN A 107 -20.81 -18.29 -7.78
N GLN A 108 -19.89 -17.59 -8.44
CA GLN A 108 -19.06 -16.56 -7.79
C GLN A 108 -19.93 -15.45 -7.18
N THR A 109 -20.92 -14.96 -7.90
CA THR A 109 -21.81 -13.90 -7.42
C THR A 109 -22.61 -14.34 -6.18
N GLU A 110 -23.15 -15.56 -6.18
CA GLU A 110 -23.89 -16.08 -5.02
C GLU A 110 -22.99 -16.28 -3.80
N HIS A 111 -21.79 -16.80 -3.98
CA HIS A 111 -20.81 -16.89 -2.91
C HIS A 111 -20.48 -15.51 -2.30
N LEU A 112 -20.25 -14.48 -3.16
CA LEU A 112 -20.00 -13.12 -2.68
C LEU A 112 -21.21 -12.53 -1.95
N LYS A 113 -22.43 -12.87 -2.38
CA LYS A 113 -23.67 -12.45 -1.71
C LYS A 113 -23.77 -13.01 -0.29
N GLU A 114 -23.43 -14.28 -0.08
CA GLU A 114 -23.36 -14.87 1.26
C GLU A 114 -22.41 -14.10 2.18
N ILE A 115 -21.24 -13.70 1.66
CA ILE A 115 -20.26 -12.89 2.39
C ILE A 115 -20.83 -11.52 2.74
N VAL A 116 -21.45 -10.84 1.78
CA VAL A 116 -22.07 -9.53 2.00
C VAL A 116 -23.16 -9.62 3.07
N LEU A 117 -24.06 -10.58 2.98
CA LEU A 117 -25.14 -10.80 3.96
C LEU A 117 -24.58 -11.06 5.37
N LYS A 118 -23.43 -11.73 5.47
CA LYS A 118 -22.79 -12.02 6.75
C LYS A 118 -22.20 -10.80 7.43
N TYR A 119 -21.62 -9.86 6.66
CA TYR A 119 -20.80 -8.77 7.22
C TYR A 119 -21.40 -7.37 7.06
N LYS A 120 -22.48 -7.17 6.29
CA LYS A 120 -23.09 -5.86 5.99
C LYS A 120 -23.52 -5.06 7.23
N ASP A 121 -23.80 -5.73 8.33
CA ASP A 121 -24.22 -5.06 9.57
C ASP A 121 -23.07 -4.78 10.54
N HIS A 122 -21.83 -5.12 10.16
CA HIS A 122 -20.69 -4.90 11.01
C HIS A 122 -20.34 -3.40 11.11
N PRO A 123 -20.22 -2.81 12.33
CA PRO A 123 -20.06 -1.35 12.50
C PRO A 123 -18.74 -0.78 11.97
N ALA A 124 -17.74 -1.62 11.73
CA ALA A 124 -16.48 -1.20 11.13
C ALA A 124 -16.49 -1.23 9.61
N LEU A 125 -17.50 -1.79 8.96
CA LEU A 125 -17.58 -1.80 7.51
C LEU A 125 -17.72 -0.38 6.97
N LEU A 126 -16.91 -0.01 5.98
CA LEU A 126 -16.96 1.28 5.30
C LEU A 126 -17.45 1.14 3.85
N MET A 127 -16.90 0.18 3.14
CA MET A 127 -17.10 0.06 1.70
C MET A 127 -16.77 -1.36 1.22
N TRP A 128 -17.43 -1.81 0.15
CA TRP A 128 -17.14 -3.06 -0.51
C TRP A 128 -16.22 -2.87 -1.71
N GLY A 129 -15.06 -3.54 -1.69
CA GLY A 129 -14.13 -3.57 -2.83
C GLY A 129 -14.43 -4.76 -3.74
N VAL A 130 -15.03 -4.54 -4.89
CA VAL A 130 -15.42 -5.58 -5.84
C VAL A 130 -14.26 -5.91 -6.78
N GLY A 131 -13.49 -6.92 -6.44
CA GLY A 131 -12.26 -7.31 -7.15
C GLY A 131 -11.10 -6.34 -6.98
N ASN A 132 -9.92 -6.75 -7.44
CA ASN A 132 -8.70 -5.95 -7.44
C ASN A 132 -7.89 -6.23 -8.71
N GLU A 133 -7.65 -5.20 -9.53
CA GLU A 133 -6.84 -5.29 -10.76
C GLU A 133 -7.26 -6.44 -11.68
N LEU A 134 -8.57 -6.59 -11.88
CA LEU A 134 -9.14 -7.74 -12.57
C LEU A 134 -8.76 -7.82 -14.05
N TYR A 135 -8.45 -6.67 -14.66
CA TYR A 135 -8.12 -6.57 -16.08
C TYR A 135 -6.61 -6.56 -16.36
N ALA A 136 -5.79 -6.57 -15.31
CA ALA A 136 -4.35 -6.71 -15.45
C ALA A 136 -4.01 -8.06 -16.11
N GLU A 137 -3.27 -8.01 -17.24
CA GLU A 137 -2.92 -9.18 -18.05
C GLU A 137 -4.15 -9.97 -18.57
N SER A 138 -5.29 -9.29 -18.75
CA SER A 138 -6.53 -9.86 -19.27
C SER A 138 -6.97 -9.13 -20.54
N SER A 139 -7.76 -9.80 -21.36
CA SER A 139 -8.39 -9.22 -22.56
C SER A 139 -9.93 -9.35 -22.52
N ASN A 140 -10.45 -10.06 -21.54
CA ASN A 140 -11.85 -10.42 -21.47
C ASN A 140 -12.70 -9.32 -20.81
N VAL A 141 -13.31 -8.48 -21.64
CA VAL A 141 -14.17 -7.37 -21.19
C VAL A 141 -15.45 -7.80 -20.45
N LYS A 142 -15.77 -9.12 -20.42
CA LYS A 142 -16.90 -9.67 -19.67
C LYS A 142 -16.70 -9.59 -18.16
N VAL A 143 -15.47 -9.45 -17.70
CA VAL A 143 -15.18 -9.21 -16.28
C VAL A 143 -15.97 -8.00 -15.75
N TRP A 144 -16.10 -6.94 -16.55
CA TRP A 144 -16.83 -5.74 -16.14
C TRP A 144 -18.35 -5.93 -16.05
N ASP A 145 -18.93 -6.83 -16.87
CA ASP A 145 -20.33 -7.23 -16.72
C ASP A 145 -20.52 -7.95 -15.36
N ALA A 146 -19.59 -8.82 -14.98
CA ALA A 146 -19.62 -9.53 -13.70
C ALA A 146 -19.40 -8.58 -12.50
N VAL A 147 -18.47 -7.61 -12.58
CA VAL A 147 -18.28 -6.58 -11.56
C VAL A 147 -19.57 -5.79 -11.34
N ASN A 148 -20.25 -5.37 -12.42
CA ASN A 148 -21.52 -4.68 -12.31
C ASN A 148 -22.62 -5.54 -11.69
N GLN A 149 -22.68 -6.83 -12.04
CA GLN A 149 -23.63 -7.77 -11.46
C GLN A 149 -23.44 -7.91 -9.93
N VAL A 150 -22.20 -8.02 -9.48
CA VAL A 150 -21.87 -8.05 -8.04
C VAL A 150 -22.22 -6.72 -7.36
N ALA A 151 -21.89 -5.58 -7.99
CA ALA A 151 -22.24 -4.26 -7.44
C ALA A 151 -23.77 -4.06 -7.33
N GLN A 152 -24.54 -4.51 -8.33
CA GLN A 152 -26.00 -4.50 -8.28
C GLN A 152 -26.54 -5.38 -7.15
N MET A 153 -26.03 -6.62 -7.04
CA MET A 153 -26.39 -7.54 -5.95
C MET A 153 -26.13 -6.90 -4.58
N ILE A 154 -24.98 -6.23 -4.40
CA ILE A 154 -24.68 -5.53 -3.15
C ILE A 154 -25.71 -4.45 -2.88
N LYS A 155 -26.04 -3.60 -3.85
CA LYS A 155 -27.08 -2.55 -3.68
C LYS A 155 -28.45 -3.08 -3.29
N GLU A 156 -28.80 -4.30 -3.71
CA GLU A 156 -30.06 -4.96 -3.35
C GLU A 156 -30.05 -5.46 -1.90
N VAL A 157 -28.92 -6.02 -1.42
CA VAL A 157 -28.87 -6.68 -0.10
C VAL A 157 -28.23 -5.82 0.98
N ASP A 158 -27.43 -4.83 0.59
CA ASP A 158 -26.75 -3.85 1.46
C ASP A 158 -26.76 -2.45 0.82
N PRO A 159 -27.86 -1.72 0.89
CA PRO A 159 -27.93 -0.35 0.38
C PRO A 159 -27.17 0.67 1.24
N ASP A 160 -26.66 0.26 2.39
CA ASP A 160 -26.04 1.12 3.39
C ASP A 160 -24.54 1.38 3.17
N HIS A 161 -23.89 0.63 2.27
CA HIS A 161 -22.45 0.77 2.01
C HIS A 161 -22.16 0.93 0.52
N PRO A 162 -21.27 1.87 0.14
CA PRO A 162 -20.87 2.06 -1.24
C PRO A 162 -19.98 0.91 -1.75
N THR A 163 -19.94 0.79 -3.07
CA THR A 163 -19.14 -0.18 -3.80
C THR A 163 -18.03 0.50 -4.60
N THR A 164 -16.89 -0.17 -4.70
CA THR A 164 -15.76 0.26 -5.54
C THR A 164 -15.14 -0.94 -6.25
N THR A 165 -14.47 -0.71 -7.38
CA THR A 165 -13.56 -1.66 -8.00
C THR A 165 -12.19 -1.03 -8.18
N THR A 166 -11.12 -1.83 -8.18
CA THR A 166 -9.75 -1.33 -8.21
C THR A 166 -9.10 -1.54 -9.56
N VAL A 167 -8.53 -0.46 -10.11
CA VAL A 167 -7.69 -0.46 -11.31
C VAL A 167 -6.26 -0.08 -10.97
N MET A 168 -5.30 -0.53 -11.79
CA MET A 168 -3.93 -0.05 -11.72
C MET A 168 -3.78 1.20 -12.57
N ASN A 169 -3.40 2.33 -11.96
CA ASN A 169 -3.33 3.63 -12.63
C ASN A 169 -4.71 4.07 -13.19
N VAL A 170 -4.73 4.83 -14.29
CA VAL A 170 -5.95 5.25 -14.98
C VAL A 170 -5.86 4.85 -16.47
N PRO A 171 -5.93 3.55 -16.80
CA PRO A 171 -5.86 3.12 -18.20
C PRO A 171 -7.13 3.57 -18.93
N GLU A 172 -7.00 4.42 -19.93
CA GLU A 172 -8.12 5.06 -20.65
C GLU A 172 -9.19 4.05 -21.09
N LYS A 173 -8.77 2.98 -21.79
CA LYS A 173 -9.70 1.96 -22.30
C LYS A 173 -10.42 1.21 -21.19
N GLU A 174 -9.72 0.88 -20.11
CA GLU A 174 -10.30 0.16 -18.98
C GLU A 174 -11.31 1.02 -18.23
N VAL A 175 -10.95 2.28 -17.95
CA VAL A 175 -11.84 3.24 -17.31
C VAL A 175 -13.08 3.50 -18.15
N SER A 176 -12.95 3.65 -19.48
CA SER A 176 -14.08 3.78 -20.40
C SER A 176 -15.02 2.57 -20.36
N LEU A 177 -14.45 1.34 -20.26
CA LEU A 177 -15.24 0.13 -20.10
C LEU A 177 -16.00 0.10 -18.78
N ILE A 178 -15.34 0.49 -17.68
CA ILE A 178 -15.97 0.58 -16.35
C ILE A 178 -17.14 1.56 -16.38
N VAL A 179 -16.95 2.77 -16.88
CA VAL A 179 -18.01 3.78 -17.00
C VAL A 179 -19.20 3.23 -17.79
N LYS A 180 -18.94 2.55 -18.89
CA LYS A 180 -19.99 2.00 -19.78
C LYS A 180 -20.70 0.79 -19.19
N LYS A 181 -19.97 -0.10 -18.50
CA LYS A 181 -20.46 -1.42 -18.12
C LYS A 181 -20.81 -1.56 -16.65
N CYS A 182 -20.27 -0.70 -15.79
CA CYS A 182 -20.42 -0.79 -14.33
C CYS A 182 -21.14 0.43 -13.72
N PRO A 183 -22.34 0.82 -14.20
CA PRO A 183 -23.08 1.97 -13.67
C PRO A 183 -23.51 1.79 -12.21
N ALA A 184 -23.41 0.59 -11.65
CA ALA A 184 -23.73 0.32 -10.26
C ALA A 184 -22.59 0.64 -9.29
N LEU A 185 -21.38 0.92 -9.76
CA LEU A 185 -20.27 1.33 -8.89
C LEU A 185 -20.46 2.77 -8.40
N ASP A 186 -20.10 3.01 -7.15
CA ASP A 186 -20.21 4.31 -6.51
C ASP A 186 -18.87 5.09 -6.53
N VAL A 187 -17.74 4.38 -6.44
CA VAL A 187 -16.39 4.94 -6.32
C VAL A 187 -15.43 4.16 -7.22
N LEU A 188 -14.44 4.82 -7.78
CA LEU A 188 -13.29 4.15 -8.43
C LEU A 188 -12.13 4.06 -7.44
N SER A 189 -11.59 2.87 -7.24
CA SER A 189 -10.34 2.65 -6.50
C SER A 189 -9.15 2.58 -7.46
N ILE A 190 -8.04 3.21 -7.09
CA ILE A 190 -6.87 3.31 -7.95
C ILE A 190 -5.64 2.91 -7.16
N ASN A 191 -4.93 1.87 -7.62
CA ASN A 191 -3.59 1.55 -7.17
C ASN A 191 -2.61 2.34 -8.04
N ALA A 192 -1.88 3.30 -7.45
CA ALA A 192 -0.95 4.14 -8.18
C ALA A 192 0.31 4.41 -7.36
N PHE A 193 1.45 4.18 -7.96
CA PHE A 193 2.76 4.30 -7.33
C PHE A 193 3.57 5.44 -7.99
N GLY A 194 4.46 5.14 -8.94
CA GLY A 194 5.25 6.16 -9.62
C GLY A 194 4.44 7.13 -10.44
N SER A 195 3.44 6.64 -11.15
CA SER A 195 2.50 7.42 -11.96
C SER A 195 1.54 8.30 -11.16
N MET A 196 1.44 8.09 -9.85
CA MET A 196 0.49 8.80 -8.98
C MET A 196 0.59 10.34 -9.10
N HIS A 197 1.76 10.89 -9.42
CA HIS A 197 1.94 12.34 -9.54
C HIS A 197 1.10 13.01 -10.63
N ASN A 198 0.66 12.27 -11.66
CA ASN A 198 -0.21 12.77 -12.74
C ASN A 198 -1.67 12.36 -12.55
N LEU A 199 -2.01 11.69 -11.46
CA LEU A 199 -3.33 11.08 -11.27
C LEU A 199 -4.51 12.04 -11.40
N PRO A 200 -4.48 13.28 -10.85
CA PRO A 200 -5.58 14.24 -11.05
C PRO A 200 -5.79 14.61 -12.53
N GLU A 201 -4.71 14.82 -13.29
CA GLU A 201 -4.80 15.15 -14.72
C GLU A 201 -5.26 13.95 -15.55
N ASP A 202 -4.80 12.74 -15.24
CA ASP A 202 -5.21 11.51 -15.92
C ASP A 202 -6.71 11.26 -15.72
N LEU A 203 -7.21 11.44 -14.48
CA LEU A 203 -8.63 11.35 -14.17
C LEU A 203 -9.44 12.44 -14.87
N ALA A 204 -8.95 13.68 -14.89
CA ALA A 204 -9.63 14.76 -15.58
C ALA A 204 -9.82 14.48 -17.08
N ARG A 205 -8.85 13.79 -17.71
CA ARG A 205 -8.92 13.37 -19.13
C ARG A 205 -9.75 12.10 -19.34
N SER A 206 -9.87 11.24 -18.33
CA SER A 206 -10.60 9.97 -18.43
C SER A 206 -12.13 10.18 -18.51
N ASP A 207 -12.86 9.13 -18.83
CA ASP A 207 -14.33 9.13 -18.82
C ASP A 207 -14.93 9.09 -17.40
N TRP A 208 -14.16 8.75 -16.38
CA TRP A 208 -14.62 8.75 -15.00
C TRP A 208 -14.72 10.17 -14.45
N LYS A 209 -15.93 10.59 -14.10
CA LYS A 209 -16.22 11.93 -13.54
C LYS A 209 -16.77 11.85 -12.11
N GLY A 210 -16.77 10.65 -11.53
CA GLY A 210 -17.20 10.38 -10.18
C GLY A 210 -16.08 10.54 -9.14
N PRO A 211 -16.37 10.19 -7.89
CA PRO A 211 -15.39 10.17 -6.82
C PRO A 211 -14.43 8.99 -6.95
N TYR A 212 -13.23 9.14 -6.37
CA TYR A 212 -12.25 8.06 -6.31
C TYR A 212 -11.53 8.00 -4.97
N ILE A 213 -10.88 6.87 -4.72
CA ILE A 213 -9.91 6.68 -3.64
C ILE A 213 -8.60 6.17 -4.23
N ILE A 214 -7.47 6.54 -3.61
CA ILE A 214 -6.19 5.92 -3.92
C ILE A 214 -6.03 4.73 -2.99
N SER A 215 -6.25 3.53 -3.53
CA SER A 215 -6.37 2.31 -2.74
C SER A 215 -5.03 1.64 -2.42
N GLU A 216 -3.99 1.95 -3.17
CA GLU A 216 -2.60 1.63 -2.88
C GLU A 216 -1.67 2.72 -3.41
N PHE A 217 -0.77 3.20 -2.55
CA PHE A 217 0.35 4.07 -2.90
C PHE A 217 1.47 3.91 -1.87
N GLY A 218 2.67 4.33 -2.20
CA GLY A 218 3.82 4.25 -1.28
C GLY A 218 5.14 4.42 -2.00
N ALA A 219 6.06 3.45 -1.82
CA ALA A 219 7.29 3.39 -2.58
C ALA A 219 7.01 3.25 -4.09
N ARG A 220 7.99 3.57 -4.92
CA ARG A 220 7.91 3.29 -6.36
C ARG A 220 7.70 1.80 -6.60
N GLY A 221 6.84 1.43 -7.54
CA GLY A 221 6.68 0.04 -7.96
C GLY A 221 7.98 -0.50 -8.57
N TYR A 222 8.32 -1.77 -8.30
CA TYR A 222 9.52 -2.35 -8.89
C TYR A 222 9.45 -2.43 -10.44
N TRP A 223 8.26 -2.50 -10.99
CA TRP A 223 8.00 -2.43 -12.44
C TRP A 223 8.25 -1.04 -13.05
N GLU A 224 8.39 -0.01 -12.23
CA GLU A 224 8.71 1.37 -12.61
C GLU A 224 10.17 1.74 -12.28
N ALA A 225 10.93 0.82 -11.66
CA ALA A 225 12.30 1.04 -11.25
C ALA A 225 13.29 0.83 -12.41
N PHE A 226 14.50 1.34 -12.26
CA PHE A 226 15.62 0.94 -13.11
C PHE A 226 16.05 -0.50 -12.77
N TYR A 227 16.56 -1.21 -13.77
CA TYR A 227 17.02 -2.57 -13.63
C TYR A 227 18.52 -2.69 -13.91
N THR A 228 19.15 -3.63 -13.22
CA THR A 228 20.49 -4.09 -13.59
C THR A 228 20.44 -4.90 -14.89
N TRP A 229 21.61 -5.13 -15.50
CA TRP A 229 21.69 -5.96 -16.70
C TRP A 229 21.25 -7.41 -16.48
N TRP A 230 21.30 -7.91 -15.23
CA TRP A 230 20.75 -9.23 -14.85
C TRP A 230 19.30 -9.16 -14.35
N MET A 231 18.60 -8.07 -14.65
CA MET A 231 17.18 -7.88 -14.40
C MET A 231 16.77 -7.83 -12.91
N ALA A 232 17.69 -7.45 -12.02
CA ALA A 232 17.33 -7.11 -10.65
C ALA A 232 16.88 -5.64 -10.58
N PRO A 233 15.70 -5.33 -10.02
CA PRO A 233 15.27 -3.93 -9.89
C PRO A 233 16.10 -3.19 -8.83
N ILE A 234 16.39 -1.92 -9.07
CA ILE A 234 17.12 -1.06 -8.15
C ILE A 234 16.12 -0.39 -7.21
N GLU A 235 16.23 -0.72 -5.93
CA GLU A 235 15.33 -0.25 -4.88
C GLU A 235 15.82 1.06 -4.28
N GLN A 236 14.90 1.96 -4.01
CA GLN A 236 15.15 3.19 -3.25
C GLN A 236 15.48 2.88 -1.79
N THR A 237 16.28 3.71 -1.14
CA THR A 237 16.43 3.68 0.33
C THR A 237 15.09 4.01 1.00
N SER A 238 14.92 3.62 2.27
CA SER A 238 13.69 3.98 3.01
C SER A 238 13.48 5.50 3.12
N SER A 239 14.56 6.29 3.15
CA SER A 239 14.50 7.75 3.15
C SER A 239 14.00 8.30 1.81
N GLU A 240 14.50 7.77 0.69
CA GLU A 240 14.02 8.13 -0.66
C GLU A 240 12.56 7.71 -0.89
N LYS A 241 12.14 6.55 -0.36
CA LYS A 241 10.74 6.08 -0.43
C LYS A 241 9.80 7.02 0.30
N ALA A 242 10.18 7.50 1.47
CA ALA A 242 9.38 8.44 2.26
C ALA A 242 9.20 9.77 1.51
N GLU A 243 10.27 10.35 0.99
CA GLU A 243 10.22 11.59 0.21
C GLU A 243 9.41 11.40 -1.08
N PHE A 244 9.61 10.26 -1.76
CA PHE A 244 8.85 9.92 -2.97
C PHE A 244 7.34 9.85 -2.70
N ALA A 245 6.92 9.14 -1.66
CA ALA A 245 5.51 9.00 -1.30
C ALA A 245 4.92 10.33 -0.79
N ARG A 246 5.69 11.13 -0.04
CA ARG A 246 5.29 12.47 0.41
C ARG A 246 4.91 13.36 -0.77
N GLN A 247 5.78 13.45 -1.77
CA GLN A 247 5.54 14.26 -2.98
C GLN A 247 4.27 13.79 -3.72
N ARG A 248 4.05 12.47 -3.87
CA ARG A 248 2.87 11.92 -4.55
C ARG A 248 1.59 12.21 -3.77
N TYR A 249 1.64 12.11 -2.45
CA TYR A 249 0.50 12.43 -1.60
C TYR A 249 0.08 13.89 -1.76
N GLU A 250 1.04 14.82 -1.74
CA GLU A 250 0.80 16.25 -1.95
C GLU A 250 0.24 16.55 -3.34
N GLN A 251 0.83 15.95 -4.38
CA GLN A 251 0.47 16.19 -5.78
C GLN A 251 -0.84 15.54 -6.22
N SER A 252 -1.34 14.56 -5.49
CA SER A 252 -2.54 13.81 -5.89
C SER A 252 -3.64 13.82 -4.84
N VAL A 253 -3.36 13.35 -3.61
CA VAL A 253 -4.39 13.27 -2.57
C VAL A 253 -4.85 14.66 -2.15
N LEU A 254 -3.90 15.57 -1.88
CA LEU A 254 -4.20 16.93 -1.43
C LEU A 254 -4.57 17.88 -2.58
N ALA A 255 -4.14 17.56 -3.80
CA ALA A 255 -4.39 18.41 -4.96
C ALA A 255 -5.82 18.29 -5.50
N ASP A 256 -6.51 17.16 -5.31
CA ASP A 256 -7.87 16.94 -5.79
C ASP A 256 -8.86 16.56 -4.67
N LEU A 257 -9.03 17.41 -3.70
CA LEU A 257 -10.03 17.24 -2.63
C LEU A 257 -11.50 17.37 -3.12
N LYS A 258 -11.72 17.59 -4.43
CA LYS A 258 -13.05 17.62 -5.03
C LYS A 258 -13.56 16.22 -5.35
N HIS A 259 -12.68 15.32 -5.77
CA HIS A 259 -13.05 13.98 -6.20
C HIS A 259 -12.40 12.89 -5.36
N CYS A 260 -11.23 13.14 -4.76
CA CYS A 260 -10.51 12.20 -3.91
C CYS A 260 -11.16 12.11 -2.53
N LEU A 261 -11.63 10.92 -2.16
CA LEU A 261 -12.24 10.64 -0.85
C LEU A 261 -11.19 10.15 0.18
N GLY A 262 -9.93 10.11 -0.19
CA GLY A 262 -8.80 9.71 0.65
C GLY A 262 -7.97 8.58 0.07
N SER A 263 -7.13 7.96 0.91
CA SER A 263 -6.13 7.02 0.42
C SER A 263 -5.73 5.96 1.45
N TYR A 264 -5.11 4.88 0.95
CA TYR A 264 -4.53 3.79 1.73
C TYR A 264 -3.06 3.62 1.36
N VAL A 265 -2.15 3.86 2.31
CA VAL A 265 -0.71 3.62 2.09
C VAL A 265 -0.41 2.11 2.08
N PHE A 266 0.38 1.68 1.13
CA PHE A 266 0.78 0.29 0.92
C PHE A 266 2.30 0.11 1.17
N MET A 267 2.76 -0.87 1.94
CA MET A 267 2.01 -1.85 2.70
C MET A 267 2.09 -1.50 4.17
N TRP A 268 0.95 -1.30 4.84
CA TRP A 268 0.89 -1.05 6.28
C TRP A 268 1.19 -2.35 7.04
N GLY A 269 2.47 -2.57 7.32
CA GLY A 269 3.03 -3.78 7.90
C GLY A 269 4.30 -4.20 7.18
N ASN A 270 4.56 -5.50 7.15
CA ASN A 270 5.71 -6.12 6.48
C ASN A 270 5.25 -7.05 5.35
N LYS A 271 5.98 -7.05 4.24
CA LYS A 271 5.71 -7.92 3.10
C LYS A 271 6.99 -8.24 2.33
N GLN A 272 7.22 -9.53 2.07
CA GLN A 272 8.21 -9.96 1.08
C GLN A 272 7.60 -9.83 -0.32
N GLU A 273 8.07 -8.87 -1.10
CA GLU A 273 7.74 -8.72 -2.50
C GLU A 273 8.94 -8.16 -3.25
N VAL A 274 9.59 -8.98 -4.07
CA VAL A 274 10.92 -8.77 -4.65
C VAL A 274 12.01 -8.71 -3.59
N THR A 275 11.88 -7.79 -2.64
CA THR A 275 12.72 -7.68 -1.44
C THR A 275 11.85 -7.63 -0.17
N PRO A 276 12.40 -7.91 1.01
CA PRO A 276 11.66 -7.76 2.27
C PRO A 276 11.41 -6.29 2.64
N THR A 277 12.03 -5.36 1.93
CA THR A 277 12.00 -3.93 2.24
C THR A 277 11.24 -3.10 1.20
N TRP A 278 10.85 -3.67 0.05
CA TRP A 278 10.32 -2.89 -1.07
C TRP A 278 9.11 -2.04 -0.69
N PHE A 279 8.04 -2.69 -0.22
CA PHE A 279 6.81 -2.01 0.15
C PHE A 279 6.55 -1.96 1.66
N SER A 280 7.40 -2.62 2.45
CA SER A 280 7.22 -2.69 3.91
C SER A 280 7.40 -1.33 4.57
N LEU A 281 6.37 -0.85 5.25
CA LEU A 281 6.46 0.34 6.09
C LEU A 281 7.08 0.03 7.45
N MET A 282 7.03 -1.22 7.86
CA MET A 282 7.56 -1.71 9.13
C MET A 282 8.38 -2.98 8.91
N SER A 283 9.33 -3.27 9.79
CA SER A 283 10.01 -4.57 9.82
C SER A 283 9.09 -5.67 10.34
N GLU A 284 9.52 -6.94 10.25
CA GLU A 284 8.82 -8.07 10.88
C GLU A 284 8.66 -7.90 12.41
N GLN A 285 9.57 -7.16 13.05
CA GLN A 285 9.54 -6.83 14.47
C GLN A 285 8.67 -5.60 14.77
N GLY A 286 8.17 -4.93 13.73
CA GLY A 286 7.32 -3.75 13.83
C GLY A 286 8.10 -2.44 14.01
N GLU A 287 9.39 -2.39 13.68
CA GLU A 287 10.17 -1.15 13.62
C GLU A 287 9.73 -0.30 12.43
N GLU A 288 9.65 1.00 12.59
CA GLU A 288 8.99 1.91 11.65
C GLU A 288 9.97 2.60 10.71
N THR A 289 9.65 2.66 9.42
CA THR A 289 10.43 3.42 8.44
C THR A 289 9.95 4.87 8.34
N ALA A 290 10.74 5.72 7.71
CA ALA A 290 10.43 7.14 7.51
C ALA A 290 9.07 7.40 6.83
N LEU A 291 8.57 6.47 6.02
CA LEU A 291 7.25 6.61 5.39
C LEU A 291 6.11 6.59 6.43
N VAL A 292 6.25 5.85 7.53
CA VAL A 292 5.27 5.92 8.66
C VAL A 292 5.22 7.33 9.23
N SER A 293 6.37 7.98 9.42
CA SER A 293 6.45 9.35 9.94
C SER A 293 5.79 10.36 9.00
N GLU A 294 5.94 10.21 7.67
CA GLU A 294 5.24 11.06 6.70
C GLU A 294 3.71 10.88 6.78
N MET A 295 3.22 9.63 6.90
CA MET A 295 1.79 9.38 7.04
C MET A 295 1.23 10.00 8.34
N ARG A 296 1.95 9.91 9.46
CA ARG A 296 1.57 10.56 10.72
C ARG A 296 1.37 12.07 10.54
N ARG A 297 2.28 12.75 9.84
CA ARG A 297 2.16 14.19 9.54
C ARG A 297 0.91 14.51 8.73
N PHE A 298 0.62 13.73 7.69
CA PHE A 298 -0.57 13.93 6.86
C PHE A 298 -1.88 13.61 7.57
N TRP A 299 -1.87 12.68 8.52
CA TRP A 299 -3.07 12.26 9.25
C TRP A 299 -3.39 13.15 10.46
N GLY A 300 -2.48 14.05 10.84
CA GLY A 300 -2.72 15.05 11.86
C GLY A 300 -1.90 14.89 13.15
N ASP A 301 -1.00 13.90 13.22
CA ASP A 301 0.04 13.85 14.24
C ASP A 301 1.21 14.73 13.79
N THR A 302 1.16 15.99 14.14
CA THR A 302 2.15 16.98 13.67
C THR A 302 3.49 16.90 14.40
N VAL A 303 3.58 16.17 15.51
CA VAL A 303 4.78 16.06 16.33
C VAL A 303 5.33 14.63 16.27
N VAL A 304 6.18 14.37 15.30
CA VAL A 304 7.04 13.18 15.31
C VAL A 304 8.25 13.52 16.15
N ILE A 305 8.29 13.06 17.41
CA ILE A 305 9.31 13.42 18.40
C ILE A 305 10.67 12.83 18.05
N ASN A 306 10.68 11.60 17.55
CA ASN A 306 11.88 10.90 17.09
C ASN A 306 11.64 10.39 15.68
N GLN A 307 12.54 10.69 14.77
CA GLN A 307 12.45 10.36 13.36
C GLN A 307 13.36 9.16 13.06
N PRO A 308 12.98 8.30 12.11
CA PRO A 308 13.87 7.23 11.65
C PRO A 308 15.18 7.79 11.10
N PRO A 309 16.29 7.04 11.22
CA PRO A 309 17.57 7.42 10.64
C PRO A 309 17.45 7.73 9.16
N TYR A 310 18.20 8.70 8.69
CA TYR A 310 18.26 9.07 7.27
C TYR A 310 19.45 8.37 6.60
N ILE A 311 19.21 7.73 5.46
CA ILE A 311 20.25 7.14 4.61
C ILE A 311 20.42 8.01 3.37
N ALA A 312 21.61 8.59 3.21
CA ALA A 312 21.96 9.35 2.02
C ALA A 312 22.41 8.43 0.87
N TYR A 313 23.19 7.39 1.17
CA TYR A 313 23.60 6.39 0.17
C TYR A 313 24.14 5.11 0.79
N LEU A 314 24.13 4.05 -0.03
CA LEU A 314 24.85 2.79 0.18
C LEU A 314 25.73 2.51 -1.04
N LYS A 315 26.98 2.15 -0.82
CA LYS A 315 27.93 1.72 -1.85
C LYS A 315 28.49 0.34 -1.55
N LEU A 316 28.77 -0.43 -2.60
CA LEU A 316 29.53 -1.67 -2.54
C LEU A 316 30.70 -1.57 -3.52
N ASP A 317 31.91 -1.84 -3.08
CA ASP A 317 33.15 -1.65 -3.87
C ASP A 317 33.25 -0.24 -4.46
N ASN A 318 32.92 0.76 -3.64
CA ASN A 318 32.86 2.19 -4.01
C ASN A 318 31.89 2.52 -5.19
N LYS A 319 30.97 1.60 -5.54
CA LYS A 319 29.99 1.73 -6.60
C LYS A 319 28.59 1.86 -6.05
N PHE A 320 27.73 2.57 -6.76
CA PHE A 320 26.30 2.64 -6.49
C PHE A 320 25.54 1.48 -7.20
N ALA A 321 24.33 1.23 -6.81
CA ALA A 321 23.47 0.21 -7.42
C ALA A 321 23.35 0.34 -8.95
N PHE A 322 23.42 1.56 -9.49
CA PHE A 322 23.35 1.86 -10.92
C PHE A 322 24.61 1.48 -11.72
N ASP A 323 25.74 1.22 -11.04
CA ASP A 323 27.06 0.98 -11.66
C ASP A 323 27.27 -0.46 -12.12
N GLN A 324 26.19 -1.28 -12.15
CA GLN A 324 26.23 -2.66 -12.65
C GLN A 324 27.35 -3.48 -11.98
N ILE A 325 27.20 -3.75 -10.68
CA ILE A 325 28.26 -4.31 -9.84
C ILE A 325 28.47 -5.80 -10.11
N TYR A 326 29.57 -6.14 -10.75
CA TYR A 326 30.05 -7.52 -10.94
C TYR A 326 31.27 -7.76 -10.05
N LEU A 327 31.22 -8.81 -9.24
CA LEU A 327 32.26 -9.18 -8.30
C LEU A 327 32.72 -10.61 -8.56
N ARG A 328 33.99 -10.91 -8.20
CA ARG A 328 34.49 -12.29 -8.29
C ARG A 328 34.07 -13.10 -7.06
N PRO A 329 33.87 -14.41 -7.20
CA PRO A 329 33.59 -15.30 -6.07
C PRO A 329 34.73 -15.29 -5.04
N GLU A 330 34.37 -15.45 -3.77
CA GLU A 330 35.27 -15.63 -2.64
C GLU A 330 36.31 -14.52 -2.44
N GLN A 331 36.06 -13.33 -2.96
CA GLN A 331 36.90 -12.14 -2.74
C GLN A 331 36.28 -11.20 -1.71
N ASN A 332 37.16 -10.44 -1.05
CA ASN A 332 36.74 -9.47 -0.04
C ASN A 332 36.50 -8.12 -0.68
N PHE A 333 35.38 -7.50 -0.35
CA PHE A 333 34.97 -6.17 -0.76
C PHE A 333 34.50 -5.35 0.43
N GLU A 334 34.49 -4.03 0.26
CA GLU A 334 33.97 -3.09 1.25
C GLU A 334 32.64 -2.53 0.83
N ALA A 335 31.68 -2.50 1.75
CA ALA A 335 30.46 -1.71 1.64
C ALA A 335 30.53 -0.52 2.60
N THR A 336 30.01 0.63 2.15
CA THR A 336 29.97 1.86 2.95
C THR A 336 28.55 2.44 2.89
N VAL A 337 27.94 2.70 4.05
CA VAL A 337 26.69 3.44 4.14
C VAL A 337 26.94 4.82 4.76
N PHE A 338 26.31 5.85 4.21
CA PHE A 338 26.26 7.16 4.85
C PHE A 338 24.84 7.39 5.39
N ALA A 339 24.76 7.39 6.71
CA ALA A 339 23.51 7.59 7.42
C ALA A 339 23.75 8.49 8.65
N TYR A 340 22.70 9.17 9.07
CA TYR A 340 22.70 9.95 10.31
C TYR A 340 21.30 9.89 10.94
N ASP A 341 21.25 10.14 12.22
CA ASP A 341 20.02 10.30 12.98
C ASP A 341 19.72 11.79 13.17
N PRO A 342 18.49 12.26 12.88
CA PRO A 342 18.13 13.67 13.04
C PRO A 342 18.24 14.17 14.49
N GLU A 343 17.95 13.34 15.47
CA GLU A 343 18.02 13.60 16.90
C GLU A 343 19.40 13.25 17.51
N GLN A 344 20.33 12.72 16.71
CA GLN A 344 21.67 12.29 17.07
C GLN A 344 21.69 11.04 17.98
N ASP A 345 20.69 10.18 17.86
CA ASP A 345 20.68 8.90 18.52
C ASP A 345 21.77 7.97 17.99
N SER A 346 22.23 7.04 18.84
CA SER A 346 23.25 6.06 18.46
C SER A 346 22.69 5.05 17.47
N LEU A 347 23.35 4.90 16.32
CA LEU A 347 22.92 4.01 15.26
C LEU A 347 23.51 2.61 15.40
N GLN A 348 22.63 1.60 15.27
CA GLN A 348 23.01 0.20 15.19
C GLN A 348 22.78 -0.31 13.77
N LEU A 349 23.82 -0.84 13.15
CA LEU A 349 23.82 -1.35 11.79
C LEU A 349 23.78 -2.87 11.79
N HIS A 350 22.85 -3.45 11.05
CA HIS A 350 22.79 -4.87 10.77
C HIS A 350 22.84 -5.11 9.27
N TRP A 351 23.72 -6.03 8.84
CA TRP A 351 23.95 -6.33 7.44
C TRP A 351 23.54 -7.77 7.12
N GLU A 352 23.04 -8.01 5.92
CA GLU A 352 22.82 -9.35 5.40
C GLU A 352 23.02 -9.41 3.88
N VAL A 353 23.39 -10.58 3.39
CA VAL A 353 23.45 -10.88 1.95
C VAL A 353 22.42 -11.94 1.65
N LEU A 354 21.53 -11.66 0.70
CA LEU A 354 20.52 -12.59 0.20
C LEU A 354 20.78 -12.87 -1.29
N PRO A 355 20.48 -14.08 -1.79
CA PRO A 355 20.32 -14.25 -3.22
C PRO A 355 19.10 -13.43 -3.69
N GLU A 356 19.13 -12.93 -4.92
CA GLU A 356 17.93 -12.31 -5.50
C GLU A 356 16.76 -13.30 -5.48
N ALA A 357 15.58 -12.81 -5.10
CA ALA A 357 14.39 -13.62 -5.13
C ALA A 357 14.10 -14.05 -6.58
N ALA A 358 13.85 -15.34 -6.78
CA ALA A 358 13.42 -15.83 -8.09
C ALA A 358 12.12 -15.10 -8.48
N ARG A 359 12.06 -14.58 -9.72
CA ARG A 359 10.80 -14.14 -10.30
C ARG A 359 9.85 -15.34 -10.29
N GLN A 360 8.86 -15.30 -9.42
CA GLN A 360 7.76 -16.25 -9.51
C GLN A 360 6.76 -15.67 -10.50
N ASP A 361 6.55 -16.37 -11.60
CA ASP A 361 5.53 -16.01 -12.58
C ASP A 361 4.17 -15.92 -11.88
N GLY A 362 3.61 -14.73 -11.88
CA GLY A 362 2.18 -14.49 -11.61
C GLY A 362 1.72 -14.37 -10.17
N ASN A 363 2.54 -14.56 -9.12
CA ASN A 363 2.04 -14.44 -7.75
C ASN A 363 3.06 -13.80 -6.78
N ALA A 364 3.24 -12.48 -6.91
CA ALA A 364 4.05 -11.67 -5.98
C ALA A 364 3.51 -11.73 -4.52
N ASP A 365 2.25 -12.10 -4.35
CA ASP A 365 1.56 -12.08 -3.05
C ASP A 365 2.04 -13.16 -2.05
N LYS A 366 2.76 -14.19 -2.52
CA LYS A 366 3.19 -15.34 -1.70
C LYS A 366 4.71 -15.58 -1.72
N GLN A 367 5.50 -14.54 -1.99
CA GLN A 367 6.95 -14.70 -1.98
C GLN A 367 7.47 -14.94 -0.55
N LYS A 368 8.44 -15.86 -0.44
CA LYS A 368 9.17 -16.09 0.80
C LYS A 368 10.50 -15.38 0.75
N LYS A 369 10.91 -14.77 1.86
CA LYS A 369 12.25 -14.18 2.00
C LYS A 369 13.29 -15.28 1.75
N PRO A 370 14.26 -15.06 0.82
CA PRO A 370 15.38 -15.99 0.63
C PRO A 370 16.20 -16.15 1.93
N ALA A 371 16.86 -17.31 2.07
CA ALA A 371 17.73 -17.52 3.21
C ALA A 371 19.00 -16.65 3.11
N VAL A 372 19.45 -16.15 4.25
CA VAL A 372 20.69 -15.37 4.36
C VAL A 372 21.88 -16.25 3.94
N VAL A 373 22.73 -15.72 3.08
CA VAL A 373 23.99 -16.40 2.70
C VAL A 373 24.96 -16.32 3.87
N GLN A 374 25.25 -17.46 4.47
CA GLN A 374 26.10 -17.55 5.64
C GLN A 374 27.59 -17.21 5.33
N GLN A 375 28.33 -16.74 6.36
CA GLN A 375 29.78 -16.50 6.30
C GLN A 375 30.21 -15.46 5.27
N THR A 376 29.29 -14.60 4.83
CA THR A 376 29.63 -13.51 3.90
C THR A 376 30.12 -12.26 4.61
N LEU A 377 29.69 -12.00 5.84
CA LEU A 377 30.07 -10.83 6.60
C LEU A 377 31.35 -11.11 7.40
N LEU A 378 32.39 -10.27 7.24
CA LEU A 378 33.71 -10.45 7.84
C LEU A 378 33.94 -9.56 9.05
N LYS A 379 33.90 -8.23 8.85
CA LYS A 379 34.20 -7.22 9.87
C LYS A 379 33.34 -5.99 9.62
N GLN A 380 32.83 -5.42 10.70
CA GLN A 380 32.21 -4.09 10.68
C GLN A 380 33.09 -3.08 11.45
N ASP A 381 33.17 -1.85 10.95
CA ASP A 381 33.85 -0.74 11.60
C ASP A 381 33.09 0.57 11.27
N GLY A 382 32.34 1.05 12.25
CA GLY A 382 31.43 2.17 12.07
C GLY A 382 30.42 1.91 10.95
N ASN A 383 30.45 2.73 9.92
CA ASN A 383 29.57 2.68 8.76
C ASN A 383 30.11 1.81 7.59
N ARG A 384 31.17 1.05 7.82
CA ARG A 384 31.80 0.17 6.83
C ARG A 384 31.58 -1.30 7.21
N GLN A 385 31.33 -2.12 6.21
CA GLN A 385 31.20 -3.57 6.32
C GLN A 385 32.12 -4.22 5.27
N TRP A 386 33.07 -5.05 5.73
CA TRP A 386 33.81 -5.93 4.84
C TRP A 386 33.04 -7.23 4.67
N LEU A 387 32.89 -7.65 3.45
CA LEU A 387 32.19 -8.89 3.11
C LEU A 387 33.04 -9.73 2.14
N ARG A 388 32.89 -11.05 2.25
CA ARG A 388 33.37 -12.01 1.28
C ARG A 388 32.22 -12.42 0.38
N THR A 389 32.41 -12.29 -0.93
CA THR A 389 31.38 -12.67 -1.89
C THR A 389 31.10 -14.15 -1.83
N PRO A 390 29.84 -14.59 -2.10
CA PRO A 390 29.48 -16.00 -2.21
C PRO A 390 30.36 -16.76 -3.20
N ALA A 391 30.62 -18.05 -2.94
CA ALA A 391 31.39 -18.90 -3.86
C ALA A 391 30.59 -19.24 -5.13
N LYS A 392 29.25 -19.32 -5.02
CA LYS A 392 28.36 -19.64 -6.14
C LYS A 392 28.12 -18.40 -7.00
N GLU A 393 28.30 -18.53 -8.33
CA GLU A 393 27.90 -17.48 -9.28
C GLU A 393 26.40 -17.24 -9.26
N GLY A 394 25.99 -15.98 -9.47
CA GLY A 394 24.60 -15.59 -9.53
C GLY A 394 24.32 -14.19 -8.99
N PRO A 395 23.06 -13.79 -9.04
CA PRO A 395 22.59 -12.50 -8.52
C PRO A 395 22.37 -12.55 -7.03
N TYR A 396 22.85 -11.52 -6.34
CA TYR A 396 22.72 -11.31 -4.89
C TYR A 396 22.38 -9.86 -4.59
N ARG A 397 22.00 -9.61 -3.34
CA ARG A 397 21.72 -8.28 -2.82
C ARG A 397 22.29 -8.14 -1.41
N LEU A 398 23.04 -7.08 -1.18
CA LEU A 398 23.50 -6.67 0.15
C LEU A 398 22.47 -5.72 0.74
N TYR A 399 22.06 -5.97 1.97
CA TYR A 399 21.14 -5.14 2.75
C TYR A 399 21.86 -4.53 3.95
N VAL A 400 21.44 -3.33 4.31
CA VAL A 400 21.73 -2.71 5.60
C VAL A 400 20.43 -2.23 6.25
N TYR A 401 20.27 -2.58 7.52
CA TYR A 401 19.20 -2.15 8.42
C TYR A 401 19.84 -1.30 9.50
N ILE A 402 19.36 -0.06 9.67
CA ILE A 402 19.92 0.92 10.60
C ILE A 402 18.86 1.31 11.60
N ARG A 403 19.15 1.11 12.88
CA ARG A 403 18.24 1.32 14.01
C ARG A 403 18.76 2.42 14.91
N ASP A 404 17.85 3.24 15.44
CA ASP A 404 18.13 4.30 16.43
C ASP A 404 17.90 3.84 17.88
N GLY A 405 17.40 2.62 18.08
CA GLY A 405 17.00 2.12 19.40
C GLY A 405 15.64 2.64 19.91
N GLN A 406 14.95 3.47 19.16
CA GLN A 406 13.64 4.07 19.49
C GLN A 406 12.49 3.47 18.66
N ASN A 407 12.64 2.23 18.20
CA ASN A 407 11.70 1.53 17.33
C ASN A 407 11.62 2.07 15.90
N ASN A 408 12.63 2.82 15.46
CA ASN A 408 12.73 3.29 14.09
C ASN A 408 13.80 2.54 13.31
N LEU A 409 13.58 2.44 12.01
CA LEU A 409 14.39 1.68 11.08
C LEU A 409 14.61 2.43 9.78
N ALA A 410 15.85 2.51 9.34
CA ALA A 410 16.16 2.85 7.96
C ALA A 410 16.76 1.66 7.23
N THR A 411 16.42 1.51 5.94
CA THR A 411 16.85 0.39 5.10
C THR A 411 17.43 0.86 3.78
N ALA A 412 18.48 0.18 3.35
CA ALA A 412 19.02 0.31 1.99
C ALA A 412 19.52 -1.04 1.51
N ASN A 413 19.57 -1.22 0.20
CA ASN A 413 20.18 -2.40 -0.39
C ASN A 413 20.83 -2.07 -1.73
N VAL A 414 21.76 -2.94 -2.14
CA VAL A 414 22.44 -2.84 -3.41
C VAL A 414 22.54 -4.20 -4.07
N PRO A 415 22.03 -4.37 -5.30
CA PRO A 415 22.16 -5.61 -6.07
C PRO A 415 23.57 -5.74 -6.64
N PHE A 416 24.12 -6.96 -6.65
CA PHE A 416 25.38 -7.30 -7.28
C PHE A 416 25.34 -8.71 -7.91
N TYR A 417 26.20 -8.95 -8.86
CA TYR A 417 26.31 -10.25 -9.53
C TYR A 417 27.69 -10.86 -9.28
N VAL A 418 27.71 -12.10 -8.79
CA VAL A 418 28.96 -12.84 -8.58
C VAL A 418 29.27 -13.65 -9.83
N THR A 419 30.47 -13.46 -10.43
CA THR A 419 30.92 -14.20 -11.60
C THR A 419 32.43 -14.30 -11.67
N HIS A 420 32.96 -15.41 -12.22
CA HIS A 420 34.39 -15.58 -12.51
C HIS A 420 34.88 -14.64 -13.60
N ASN A 421 34.02 -14.16 -14.47
CA ASN A 421 34.31 -13.28 -15.60
C ASN A 421 33.56 -11.93 -15.46
N PRO A 422 33.92 -11.07 -14.49
CA PRO A 422 33.30 -9.76 -14.38
C PRO A 422 33.57 -8.97 -15.67
N LEU A 423 32.53 -8.38 -16.24
CA LEU A 423 32.66 -7.48 -17.39
C LEU A 423 33.62 -6.35 -17.01
N LYS A 424 34.59 -6.05 -17.88
CA LYS A 424 35.58 -4.98 -17.67
C LYS A 424 34.94 -3.61 -17.86
#